data_1a05979d0c251415296a18a8dda502bd
#
_entry.id   1a05979d0c251415296a18a8dda502bd
#
_cell.length_a   1.000
_cell.length_b   1.000
_cell.length_c   1.000
_cell.angle_alpha   90.00
_cell.angle_beta   90.00
_cell.angle_gamma   90.00
#
_symmetry.space_group_name_H-M   'P 1'
#
loop_
_entity.id
_entity.type
_entity.pdbx_description
1 polymer ?
#
loop_
_entity_poly.entity_id
_entity_poly.type
_entity_poly.pdbx_seq_one_letter_code
_entity_poly.pdbx_strand_id
1 'polypeptide(L)'
;MYRPEGPRVNNDNVIHAWIHGLSARNGRRSLRSVSYPNGSAELFSYDLKIGERTQAGAMVIADFTAPAKGFHSMTTSCHVNLTKCHGVRAGAIIMHPRVWAASPMSERKPF
;
A
#
# COMPACT_ATOMS: atom_id res chain seq x y z
N MET A 1 -6.61 10.89 21.03
CA MET A 1 -7.12 9.54 20.85
C MET A 1 -6.51 8.93 19.60
N TYR A 2 -5.96 7.74 19.72
CA TYR A 2 -5.40 7.04 18.56
C TYR A 2 -6.52 6.56 17.63
N ARG A 3 -6.40 6.85 16.36
CA ARG A 3 -7.35 6.39 15.33
C ARG A 3 -6.59 5.56 14.29
N PRO A 4 -6.72 4.22 14.32
CA PRO A 4 -6.02 3.40 13.35
C PRO A 4 -6.42 3.69 11.90
N GLU A 5 -7.65 4.14 11.67
CA GLU A 5 -8.12 4.46 10.33
C GLU A 5 -7.59 5.78 9.79
N GLY A 6 -7.18 6.69 10.68
CA GLY A 6 -6.73 8.01 10.29
C GLY A 6 -7.83 8.89 9.70
N PRO A 7 -7.48 10.06 9.16
CA PRO A 7 -8.45 10.98 8.59
C PRO A 7 -9.02 10.48 7.26
N ARG A 8 -10.22 10.96 6.94
CA ARG A 8 -10.86 10.73 5.66
C ARG A 8 -10.30 11.73 4.64
N VAL A 9 -9.73 11.22 3.56
CA VAL A 9 -9.13 12.04 2.50
C VAL A 9 -9.42 11.39 1.14
N ASN A 10 -8.99 12.01 0.04
CA ASN A 10 -9.14 11.39 -1.28
C ASN A 10 -8.08 10.29 -1.47
N ASN A 11 -8.23 9.53 -2.56
CA ASN A 11 -7.34 8.40 -2.84
C ASN A 11 -5.87 8.81 -2.93
N ASP A 12 -5.59 9.91 -3.64
CA ASP A 12 -4.21 10.38 -3.75
C ASP A 12 -3.60 10.66 -2.39
N ASN A 13 -4.35 11.27 -1.49
CA ASN A 13 -3.87 11.60 -0.16
C ASN A 13 -3.77 10.38 0.76
N VAL A 14 -4.58 9.33 0.52
CA VAL A 14 -4.38 8.05 1.23
C VAL A 14 -3.02 7.48 0.87
N ILE A 15 -2.66 7.51 -0.41
CA ILE A 15 -1.38 6.98 -0.87
C ILE A 15 -0.23 7.83 -0.35
N HIS A 16 -0.37 9.16 -0.35
CA HIS A 16 0.64 10.05 0.23
C HIS A 16 0.83 9.78 1.73
N ALA A 17 -0.26 9.53 2.46
CA ALA A 17 -0.15 9.16 3.87
C ALA A 17 0.66 7.88 4.03
N TRP A 18 0.38 6.86 3.21
CA TRP A 18 1.13 5.60 3.25
C TRP A 18 2.62 5.83 2.97
N ILE A 19 2.94 6.64 1.96
CA ILE A 19 4.34 6.97 1.62
C ILE A 19 5.07 7.58 2.82
N HIS A 20 4.36 8.37 3.61
CA HIS A 20 4.94 9.04 4.78
C HIS A 20 4.74 8.28 6.10
N GLY A 21 4.21 7.07 6.05
CA GLY A 21 4.02 6.26 7.25
C GLY A 21 2.88 6.75 8.14
N LEU A 22 1.85 7.32 7.55
CA LEU A 22 0.69 7.86 8.26
C LEU A 22 -0.58 7.10 7.90
N SER A 23 -1.57 7.12 8.80
CA SER A 23 -2.87 6.51 8.55
C SER A 23 -3.80 7.49 7.86
N ALA A 24 -4.58 6.98 6.91
CA ALA A 24 -5.64 7.72 6.24
C ALA A 24 -6.57 6.74 5.53
N ARG A 25 -7.75 7.20 5.16
CA ARG A 25 -8.72 6.39 4.41
C ARG A 25 -9.54 7.27 3.49
N ASN A 26 -10.06 6.68 2.41
CA ASN A 26 -11.04 7.39 1.59
C ASN A 26 -12.42 7.27 2.21
N GLY A 27 -13.40 7.97 1.64
CA GLY A 27 -14.75 8.02 2.20
C GLY A 27 -15.46 6.68 2.27
N ARG A 28 -15.15 5.78 1.33
CA ARG A 28 -15.75 4.43 1.26
C ARG A 28 -14.94 3.37 1.99
N ARG A 29 -13.79 3.74 2.52
CA ARG A 29 -12.83 2.80 3.11
C ARG A 29 -12.35 1.72 2.14
N SER A 30 -12.51 1.95 0.84
CA SER A 30 -12.01 1.03 -0.17
C SER A 30 -10.50 1.15 -0.38
N LEU A 31 -9.91 2.28 0.04
CA LEU A 31 -8.46 2.47 0.04
C LEU A 31 -8.08 3.08 1.38
N ARG A 32 -7.15 2.44 2.09
CA ARG A 32 -6.73 2.92 3.41
C ARG A 32 -5.28 2.57 3.69
N SER A 33 -4.63 3.47 4.39
CA SER A 33 -3.28 3.28 4.93
C SER A 33 -3.39 3.10 6.43
N VAL A 34 -2.73 2.09 6.96
CA VAL A 34 -2.70 1.80 8.38
C VAL A 34 -1.25 1.93 8.84
N SER A 35 -1.00 2.90 9.70
CA SER A 35 0.35 3.12 10.24
C SER A 35 0.49 2.49 11.62
N TYR A 36 1.73 2.18 11.95
CA TYR A 36 2.09 1.58 13.25
C TYR A 36 3.05 2.52 13.98
N PRO A 37 3.14 2.40 15.32
CA PRO A 37 4.00 3.29 16.11
C PRO A 37 5.47 3.30 15.70
N ASN A 38 5.96 2.22 15.09
CA ASN A 38 7.35 2.16 14.64
C ASN A 38 7.63 2.88 13.32
N GLY A 39 6.61 3.50 12.72
CA GLY A 39 6.75 4.20 11.44
C GLY A 39 6.48 3.36 10.21
N SER A 40 6.21 2.07 10.37
CA SER A 40 5.78 1.24 9.25
C SER A 40 4.32 1.50 8.91
N ALA A 41 3.90 1.12 7.70
CA ALA A 41 2.52 1.29 7.26
C ALA A 41 2.17 0.25 6.20
N GLU A 42 0.89 -0.09 6.15
CA GLU A 42 0.35 -1.01 5.17
C GLU A 42 -0.74 -0.30 4.38
N LEU A 43 -0.80 -0.57 3.07
CA LEU A 43 -1.82 0.00 2.20
C LEU A 43 -2.77 -1.12 1.76
N PHE A 44 -4.07 -0.89 1.94
CA PHE A 44 -5.11 -1.86 1.64
C PHE A 44 -6.07 -1.34 0.59
N SER A 45 -6.42 -2.21 -0.36
CA SER A 45 -7.57 -2.04 -1.25
C SER A 45 -8.63 -3.02 -0.76
N TYR A 46 -9.69 -2.51 -0.15
CA TYR A 46 -10.62 -3.30 0.65
C TYR A 46 -9.84 -4.06 1.72
N ASP A 47 -9.89 -5.38 1.74
CA ASP A 47 -9.14 -6.19 2.71
C ASP A 47 -7.84 -6.75 2.14
N LEU A 48 -7.52 -6.41 0.89
CA LEU A 48 -6.32 -6.90 0.23
C LEU A 48 -5.16 -5.94 0.46
N LYS A 49 -4.08 -6.42 1.05
CA LYS A 49 -2.88 -5.61 1.22
C LYS A 49 -2.18 -5.47 -0.12
N ILE A 50 -2.02 -4.24 -0.60
CA ILE A 50 -1.39 -3.93 -1.88
C ILE A 50 -0.06 -3.21 -1.74
N GLY A 51 0.30 -2.77 -0.53
CA GLY A 51 1.56 -2.09 -0.31
C GLY A 51 2.07 -2.25 1.11
N GLU A 52 3.38 -2.19 1.27
CA GLU A 52 4.04 -2.21 2.57
C GLU A 52 5.11 -1.12 2.62
N ARG A 53 5.20 -0.44 3.75
CA ARG A 53 6.25 0.51 4.04
C ARG A 53 6.91 0.10 5.35
N THR A 54 8.22 -0.06 5.34
CA THR A 54 8.95 -0.41 6.57
C THR A 54 9.21 0.83 7.42
N GLN A 55 9.60 0.62 8.68
CA GLN A 55 9.96 1.74 9.54
C GLN A 55 11.12 2.56 8.98
N ALA A 56 11.98 1.94 8.17
CA ALA A 56 13.11 2.63 7.53
C ALA A 56 12.71 3.40 6.28
N GLY A 57 11.45 3.26 5.82
CA GLY A 57 10.95 3.97 4.66
C GLY A 57 11.03 3.21 3.35
N ALA A 58 11.48 1.95 3.35
CA ALA A 58 11.44 1.12 2.15
C ALA A 58 10.00 0.74 1.83
N MET A 59 9.62 0.81 0.55
CA MET A 59 8.25 0.57 0.13
C MET A 59 8.18 -0.46 -0.99
N VAL A 60 7.19 -1.34 -0.93
CA VAL A 60 6.90 -2.32 -1.97
C VAL A 60 5.43 -2.25 -2.33
N ILE A 61 5.14 -2.32 -3.62
CA ILE A 61 3.78 -2.34 -4.17
C ILE A 61 3.57 -3.70 -4.82
N ALA A 62 2.55 -4.43 -4.37
CA ALA A 62 2.14 -5.68 -4.99
C ALA A 62 1.28 -5.36 -6.22
N ASP A 63 1.71 -5.83 -7.38
CA ASP A 63 1.11 -5.45 -8.66
C ASP A 63 -0.12 -6.31 -9.00
N PHE A 64 -1.22 -6.06 -8.30
CA PHE A 64 -2.49 -6.74 -8.55
C PHE A 64 -3.22 -6.12 -9.76
N THR A 65 -2.59 -6.17 -10.93
CA THR A 65 -3.18 -5.65 -12.17
C THR A 65 -3.19 -6.73 -13.25
N ALA A 66 -4.07 -6.55 -14.24
CA ALA A 66 -4.18 -7.50 -15.35
C ALA A 66 -2.87 -7.60 -16.16
N PRO A 67 -2.19 -6.51 -16.52
CA PRO A 67 -0.94 -6.60 -17.26
C PRO A 67 0.13 -7.44 -16.57
N ALA A 68 0.14 -7.43 -15.25
CA ALA A 68 1.08 -8.21 -14.45
C ALA A 68 0.59 -9.64 -14.17
N LYS A 69 -0.59 -10.01 -14.69
CA LYS A 69 -1.27 -11.29 -14.42
C LYS A 69 -1.59 -11.49 -12.93
N GLY A 70 -1.72 -10.39 -12.20
CA GLY A 70 -2.08 -10.40 -10.77
C GLY A 70 -3.46 -9.81 -10.51
N PHE A 71 -4.29 -9.68 -11.54
CA PHE A 71 -5.58 -9.02 -11.44
C PHE A 71 -6.45 -9.60 -10.33
N HIS A 72 -7.01 -8.74 -9.50
CA HIS A 72 -7.93 -9.10 -8.41
C HIS A 72 -9.32 -8.53 -8.67
N SER A 73 -9.41 -7.23 -8.97
CA SER A 73 -10.67 -6.56 -9.33
C SER A 73 -10.35 -5.25 -10.03
N MET A 74 -11.35 -4.67 -10.71
CA MET A 74 -11.17 -3.40 -11.39
C MET A 74 -10.81 -2.28 -10.42
N THR A 75 -11.50 -2.21 -9.28
CA THR A 75 -11.23 -1.18 -8.28
C THR A 75 -9.82 -1.34 -7.69
N THR A 76 -9.43 -2.56 -7.34
CA THR A 76 -8.09 -2.83 -6.84
C THR A 76 -7.03 -2.48 -7.88
N SER A 77 -7.27 -2.82 -9.14
CA SER A 77 -6.36 -2.47 -10.23
C SER A 77 -6.17 -0.96 -10.34
N CYS A 78 -7.25 -0.18 -10.22
CA CYS A 78 -7.17 1.28 -10.22
C CYS A 78 -6.37 1.79 -9.02
N HIS A 79 -6.60 1.23 -7.83
CA HIS A 79 -5.86 1.59 -6.63
C HIS A 79 -4.36 1.30 -6.78
N VAL A 80 -4.02 0.13 -7.31
CA VAL A 80 -2.63 -0.25 -7.53
C VAL A 80 -1.97 0.66 -8.55
N ASN A 81 -2.64 0.97 -9.66
CA ASN A 81 -2.09 1.86 -10.67
C ASN A 81 -1.83 3.26 -10.12
N LEU A 82 -2.75 3.79 -9.32
CA LEU A 82 -2.57 5.08 -8.68
C LEU A 82 -1.41 5.03 -7.69
N THR A 83 -1.30 3.95 -6.93
CA THR A 83 -0.21 3.74 -5.99
C THR A 83 1.14 3.69 -6.70
N LYS A 84 1.21 3.00 -7.84
CA LYS A 84 2.44 2.96 -8.65
C LYS A 84 2.83 4.35 -9.12
N CYS A 85 1.85 5.14 -9.54
CA CYS A 85 2.09 6.50 -10.02
C CYS A 85 2.81 7.37 -8.96
N HIS A 86 2.33 7.33 -7.73
CA HIS A 86 2.93 8.12 -6.64
C HIS A 86 4.11 7.42 -5.98
N GLY A 87 3.99 6.11 -5.77
CA GLY A 87 4.96 5.34 -5.01
C GLY A 87 6.31 5.21 -5.70
N VAL A 88 6.32 4.99 -7.01
CA VAL A 88 7.57 4.86 -7.77
C VAL A 88 8.38 6.15 -7.69
N ARG A 89 7.73 7.29 -7.74
CA ARG A 89 8.40 8.59 -7.58
C ARG A 89 9.03 8.75 -6.20
N ALA A 90 8.46 8.07 -5.21
CA ALA A 90 8.97 8.10 -3.83
C ALA A 90 9.97 6.97 -3.55
N GLY A 91 10.31 6.17 -4.56
CA GLY A 91 11.31 5.11 -4.41
C GLY A 91 10.74 3.72 -4.14
N ALA A 92 9.43 3.52 -4.26
CA ALA A 92 8.83 2.21 -4.08
C ALA A 92 9.23 1.25 -5.20
N ILE A 93 9.40 -0.02 -4.87
CA ILE A 93 9.59 -1.07 -5.86
C ILE A 93 8.27 -1.78 -6.11
N ILE A 94 8.11 -2.31 -7.31
CA ILE A 94 6.91 -3.04 -7.72
C ILE A 94 7.25 -4.51 -7.78
N MET A 95 6.42 -5.34 -7.17
CA MET A 95 6.66 -6.78 -7.10
C MET A 95 5.39 -7.53 -7.53
N HIS A 96 5.55 -8.60 -8.31
CA HIS A 96 4.42 -9.45 -8.65
C HIS A 96 3.83 -10.06 -7.38
N PRO A 97 2.48 -10.12 -7.25
CA PRO A 97 1.87 -10.63 -6.02
C PRO A 97 2.34 -12.01 -5.59
N ARG A 98 2.58 -12.92 -6.54
CA ARG A 98 3.09 -14.26 -6.22
C ARG A 98 4.47 -14.22 -5.61
N VAL A 99 5.34 -13.38 -6.15
CA VAL A 99 6.70 -13.22 -5.64
C VAL A 99 6.65 -12.64 -4.24
N TRP A 100 5.83 -11.61 -4.06
CA TRP A 100 5.66 -10.97 -2.76
C TRP A 100 5.12 -11.93 -1.72
N ALA A 101 4.06 -12.67 -2.06
CA ALA A 101 3.44 -13.64 -1.15
C ALA A 101 4.36 -14.82 -0.82
N ALA A 102 5.22 -15.21 -1.76
CA ALA A 102 6.14 -16.33 -1.57
C ALA A 102 7.40 -15.94 -0.81
N SER A 103 7.69 -14.66 -0.68
CA SER A 103 8.89 -14.20 0.03
C SER A 103 8.77 -14.47 1.52
N PRO A 104 9.78 -15.06 2.17
CA PRO A 104 9.78 -15.22 3.62
C PRO A 104 9.69 -13.86 4.30
N MET A 105 9.07 -13.83 5.48
CA MET A 105 8.95 -12.59 6.24
C MET A 105 10.31 -11.95 6.52
N SER A 106 11.33 -12.77 6.73
CA SER A 106 12.68 -12.28 6.95
C SER A 106 13.25 -11.54 5.75
N GLU A 107 12.84 -11.91 4.54
CA GLU A 107 13.26 -11.24 3.31
C GLU A 107 12.37 -10.06 2.97
N ARG A 108 11.10 -10.10 3.41
CA ARG A 108 10.17 -9.01 3.20
C ARG A 108 10.46 -7.84 4.11
N LYS A 109 11.13 -8.09 5.20
CA LYS A 109 11.66 -7.03 6.04
C LYS A 109 13.09 -6.75 5.62
N PRO A 110 13.49 -5.54 5.57
CA PRO A 110 12.74 -4.34 5.88
C PRO A 110 11.97 -3.82 4.71
N PHE A 111 11.38 -4.64 3.93
CA PHE A 111 10.39 -4.07 3.10
C PHE A 111 9.13 -4.70 3.17
#